data_4268003fe0b61ea970a48ad0e9241122
#
_entry.id   4268003fe0b61ea970a48ad0e9241122
#
_cell.length_a   1.000
_cell.length_b   1.000
_cell.length_c   1.000
_cell.angle_alpha   90.00
_cell.angle_beta   90.00
_cell.angle_gamma   90.00
#
_symmetry.space_group_name_H-M   'P 1'
#
loop_
_entity.id
_entity.type
_entity.pdbx_description
1 polymer ?
#
loop_
_entity_poly.entity_id
_entity_poly.type
_entity_poly.pdbx_seq_one_letter_code
_entity_poly.pdbx_strand_id
1 'polypeptide(L)'
;MLLTITTTHQPATDLGYLLHKNPSRLHSFELSFGQAHVFYPDATAERCTAALLLDVDPVGLVRNRRGPGQGGTLDQYVNDRPYVASSFLSVAISRVLGSALGGRSKGRPELAATPIPLQAKISVLPCRGGEGFLHRLFEPLGYQIVAQRHPLDSTFPEWGESAYYTVELSGNVRLQDLLTHIYVLVPVLDNEKHYWVGDDEVEKLLRHEATFP
;
A
#
# COMPACT_ATOMS: atom_id res chain seq x y z
N MET A 1 8.91 3.34 2.69
CA MET A 1 7.59 2.80 3.10
C MET A 1 7.56 1.31 2.84
N LEU A 2 6.94 0.54 3.71
CA LEU A 2 6.89 -0.92 3.61
C LEU A 2 5.44 -1.41 3.72
N LEU A 3 4.99 -2.18 2.74
CA LEU A 3 3.77 -2.97 2.80
C LEU A 3 4.16 -4.45 2.87
N THR A 4 3.65 -5.16 3.88
CA THR A 4 3.72 -6.63 3.90
C THR A 4 2.32 -7.22 3.75
N ILE A 5 2.22 -8.32 3.01
CA ILE A 5 1.00 -9.10 2.84
C ILE A 5 1.31 -10.54 3.28
N THR A 6 0.57 -11.00 4.27
CA THR A 6 0.74 -12.34 4.85
C THR A 6 -0.51 -13.17 4.65
N THR A 7 -0.35 -14.45 4.36
CA THR A 7 -1.44 -15.42 4.37
C THR A 7 -1.06 -16.68 5.15
N THR A 8 -2.07 -17.32 5.70
CA THR A 8 -1.99 -18.65 6.31
C THR A 8 -2.85 -19.68 5.56
N HIS A 9 -3.40 -19.29 4.39
CA HIS A 9 -4.08 -20.24 3.50
C HIS A 9 -3.09 -21.28 3.00
N GLN A 10 -3.43 -22.57 3.10
CA GLN A 10 -2.50 -23.66 2.75
C GLN A 10 -2.73 -24.16 1.32
N PRO A 11 -1.65 -24.32 0.54
CA PRO A 11 -0.27 -23.97 0.87
C PRO A 11 -0.02 -22.45 0.76
N ALA A 12 0.52 -21.86 1.83
CA ALA A 12 0.66 -20.41 1.90
C ALA A 12 1.61 -19.82 0.85
N THR A 13 2.54 -20.62 0.32
CA THR A 13 3.42 -20.26 -0.80
C THR A 13 2.68 -19.93 -2.10
N ASP A 14 1.39 -20.30 -2.22
CA ASP A 14 0.54 -19.91 -3.35
C ASP A 14 0.37 -18.38 -3.47
N LEU A 15 0.65 -17.63 -2.40
CA LEU A 15 0.75 -16.17 -2.45
C LEU A 15 1.72 -15.70 -3.56
N GLY A 16 2.80 -16.44 -3.79
CA GLY A 16 3.74 -16.14 -4.88
C GLY A 16 3.10 -16.22 -6.27
N TYR A 17 2.19 -17.17 -6.50
CA TYR A 17 1.42 -17.28 -7.74
C TYR A 17 0.39 -16.16 -7.86
N LEU A 18 -0.28 -15.79 -6.76
CA LEU A 18 -1.24 -14.70 -6.74
C LEU A 18 -0.59 -13.35 -7.04
N LEU A 19 0.60 -13.08 -6.48
CA LEU A 19 1.36 -11.86 -6.70
C LEU A 19 2.20 -11.88 -7.99
N HIS A 20 2.30 -13.01 -8.69
CA HIS A 20 3.21 -13.20 -9.83
C HIS A 20 4.67 -12.89 -9.49
N LYS A 21 5.10 -13.25 -8.30
CA LYS A 21 6.46 -13.04 -7.80
C LYS A 21 6.97 -14.33 -7.18
N ASN A 22 8.13 -14.81 -7.66
CA ASN A 22 8.73 -16.02 -7.11
C ASN A 22 9.28 -15.75 -5.69
N PRO A 23 8.83 -16.52 -4.67
CA PRO A 23 9.30 -16.33 -3.29
C PRO A 23 10.80 -16.51 -3.08
N SER A 24 11.48 -17.26 -3.95
CA SER A 24 12.92 -17.52 -3.84
C SER A 24 13.80 -16.40 -4.40
N ARG A 25 13.22 -15.30 -4.87
CA ARG A 25 13.96 -14.23 -5.54
C ARG A 25 13.57 -12.85 -5.02
N LEU A 26 14.56 -11.96 -4.99
CA LEU A 26 14.32 -10.53 -4.90
C LEU A 26 13.93 -10.00 -6.29
N HIS A 27 12.84 -9.26 -6.36
CA HIS A 27 12.38 -8.58 -7.57
C HIS A 27 12.51 -7.08 -7.37
N SER A 28 13.24 -6.40 -8.25
CA SER A 28 13.43 -4.95 -8.21
C SER A 28 12.84 -4.30 -9.45
N PHE A 29 12.21 -3.13 -9.26
CA PHE A 29 11.51 -2.38 -10.29
C PHE A 29 11.88 -0.91 -10.20
N GLU A 30 12.29 -0.33 -11.34
CA GLU A 30 12.49 1.11 -11.46
C GLU A 30 11.14 1.82 -11.52
N LEU A 31 11.01 2.87 -10.73
CA LEU A 31 9.85 3.77 -10.68
C LEU A 31 10.30 5.21 -10.86
N SER A 32 9.38 6.10 -11.23
CA SER A 32 9.70 7.52 -11.45
C SER A 32 10.21 8.27 -10.21
N PHE A 33 10.08 7.66 -9.03
CA PHE A 33 10.45 8.23 -7.74
C PHE A 33 11.53 7.42 -7.00
N GLY A 34 12.13 6.42 -7.64
CA GLY A 34 13.12 5.53 -7.03
C GLY A 34 12.91 4.07 -7.45
N GLN A 35 13.01 3.15 -6.50
CA GLN A 35 12.87 1.71 -6.74
C GLN A 35 11.81 1.10 -5.84
N ALA A 36 11.21 0.01 -6.32
CA ALA A 36 10.37 -0.86 -5.51
C ALA A 36 10.96 -2.28 -5.51
N HIS A 37 11.03 -2.89 -4.34
CA HIS A 37 11.54 -4.23 -4.15
C HIS A 37 10.47 -5.16 -3.60
N VAL A 38 10.32 -6.35 -4.21
CA VAL A 38 9.44 -7.40 -3.69
C VAL A 38 10.29 -8.59 -3.28
N PHE A 39 10.12 -9.03 -2.05
CA PHE A 39 10.79 -10.19 -1.49
C PHE A 39 9.89 -10.87 -0.46
N TYR A 40 10.29 -12.06 -0.01
CA TYR A 40 9.50 -12.86 0.92
C TYR A 40 10.33 -13.13 2.18
N PRO A 41 10.06 -12.40 3.28
CA PRO A 41 10.71 -12.64 4.57
C PRO A 41 10.38 -14.01 5.14
N ASP A 42 9.20 -14.55 4.81
CA ASP A 42 8.73 -15.85 5.23
C ASP A 42 7.98 -16.52 4.07
N ALA A 43 8.33 -17.77 3.76
CA ALA A 43 7.75 -18.53 2.66
C ALA A 43 7.71 -20.03 3.01
N THR A 44 6.88 -20.39 3.99
CA THR A 44 6.59 -21.77 4.36
C THR A 44 5.23 -22.23 3.82
N ALA A 45 4.92 -23.50 3.96
CA ALA A 45 3.60 -24.03 3.56
C ALA A 45 2.48 -23.50 4.45
N GLU A 46 2.79 -23.19 5.72
CA GLU A 46 1.83 -22.75 6.74
C GLU A 46 1.65 -21.24 6.75
N ARG A 47 2.71 -20.51 6.38
CA ARG A 47 2.72 -19.03 6.39
C ARG A 47 3.59 -18.49 5.27
N CYS A 48 3.09 -17.51 4.57
CA CYS A 48 3.86 -16.78 3.56
C CYS A 48 3.63 -15.29 3.69
N THR A 49 4.72 -14.53 3.73
CA THR A 49 4.71 -13.07 3.82
C THR A 49 5.47 -12.51 2.63
N ALA A 50 4.78 -11.74 1.81
CA ALA A 50 5.39 -10.92 0.75
C ALA A 50 5.59 -9.50 1.26
N ALA A 51 6.73 -8.90 0.98
CA ALA A 51 7.08 -7.53 1.31
C ALA A 51 7.26 -6.70 0.04
N LEU A 52 6.60 -5.55 -0.04
CA LEU A 52 6.83 -4.49 -1.04
C LEU A 52 7.50 -3.31 -0.33
N LEU A 53 8.78 -3.13 -0.58
CA LEU A 53 9.58 -2.04 -0.03
C LEU A 53 9.75 -0.94 -1.09
N LEU A 54 9.46 0.30 -0.72
CA LEU A 54 9.73 1.48 -1.55
C LEU A 54 11.02 2.13 -1.09
N ASP A 55 11.98 2.17 -1.99
CA ASP A 55 13.23 2.94 -1.89
C ASP A 55 13.09 4.19 -2.73
N VAL A 56 12.80 5.31 -2.07
CA VAL A 56 12.53 6.60 -2.73
C VAL A 56 13.83 7.35 -2.90
N ASP A 57 14.10 7.86 -4.11
CA ASP A 57 15.21 8.75 -4.41
C ASP A 57 14.81 10.24 -4.23
N PRO A 58 15.02 10.84 -3.04
CA PRO A 58 14.63 12.21 -2.78
C PRO A 58 15.44 13.20 -3.63
N VAL A 59 16.70 12.87 -3.97
CA VAL A 59 17.57 13.73 -4.75
C VAL A 59 17.12 13.77 -6.21
N GLY A 60 16.79 12.61 -6.79
CA GLY A 60 16.26 12.51 -8.15
C GLY A 60 14.93 13.24 -8.31
N LEU A 61 14.05 13.16 -7.31
CA LEU A 61 12.76 13.86 -7.31
C LEU A 61 12.92 15.39 -7.35
N VAL A 62 13.91 15.95 -6.67
CA VAL A 62 14.19 17.40 -6.69
C VAL A 62 14.85 17.80 -8.01
N ARG A 63 15.79 17.00 -8.53
CA ARG A 63 16.54 17.34 -9.75
C ARG A 63 15.70 17.24 -11.02
N ASN A 64 14.84 16.24 -11.14
CA ASN A 64 14.02 16.01 -12.32
C ASN A 64 12.88 17.03 -12.52
N ARG A 65 12.64 17.91 -11.55
CA ARG A 65 11.68 19.03 -11.66
C ARG A 65 12.24 20.30 -12.32
N ARG A 66 13.49 20.33 -12.75
CA ARG A 66 14.07 21.44 -13.51
C ARG A 66 13.71 21.34 -15.00
N GLY A 67 12.44 21.56 -15.33
CA GLY A 67 12.06 21.98 -16.68
C GLY A 67 12.50 23.42 -16.90
N PRO A 68 12.93 23.81 -18.11
CA PRO A 68 13.30 25.20 -18.39
C PRO A 68 12.06 26.09 -18.29
N GLY A 69 11.99 26.95 -17.27
CA GLY A 69 11.01 28.04 -17.23
C GLY A 69 10.19 28.27 -15.98
N GLN A 70 10.35 27.53 -14.89
CA GLN A 70 9.68 27.86 -13.63
C GLN A 70 10.71 28.05 -12.50
N GLY A 71 11.22 29.27 -12.42
CA GLY A 71 11.83 29.80 -11.20
C GLY A 71 10.74 30.05 -10.18
N GLY A 72 10.44 29.12 -9.33
CA GLY A 72 9.50 29.23 -8.23
C GLY A 72 10.05 28.50 -7.04
N THR A 73 10.50 29.28 -6.06
CA THR A 73 10.71 28.99 -4.65
C THR A 73 11.14 27.56 -4.28
N LEU A 74 12.31 27.48 -3.71
CA LEU A 74 13.00 26.36 -3.04
C LEU A 74 12.16 25.64 -1.94
N ASP A 75 10.87 25.88 -1.86
CA ASP A 75 10.03 25.65 -0.69
C ASP A 75 9.29 24.31 -0.67
N GLN A 76 9.67 23.34 -1.50
CA GLN A 76 8.96 22.08 -1.43
C GLN A 76 9.94 20.91 -1.34
N TYR A 77 10.55 20.77 -0.18
CA TYR A 77 11.18 19.55 0.22
C TYR A 77 10.16 18.42 0.16
N VAL A 78 10.50 17.38 -0.58
CA VAL A 78 9.68 16.14 -0.70
C VAL A 78 9.40 15.54 0.69
N ASN A 79 10.26 15.79 1.66
CA ASN A 79 10.16 15.29 3.03
C ASN A 79 9.00 15.91 3.85
N ASP A 80 8.48 17.08 3.47
CA ASP A 80 7.40 17.74 4.20
C ASP A 80 6.01 17.32 3.75
N ARG A 81 5.92 16.37 2.80
CA ARG A 81 4.65 15.94 2.22
C ARG A 81 4.36 14.47 2.53
N PRO A 82 3.66 14.15 3.61
CA PRO A 82 3.27 12.77 3.95
C PRO A 82 2.49 12.08 2.84
N TYR A 83 1.65 12.81 2.10
CA TYR A 83 0.85 12.27 0.99
C TYR A 83 1.68 11.69 -0.17
N VAL A 84 2.91 12.17 -0.34
CA VAL A 84 3.81 11.65 -1.40
C VAL A 84 4.09 10.17 -1.15
N ALA A 85 4.34 9.78 0.10
CA ALA A 85 4.56 8.37 0.44
C ALA A 85 3.32 7.51 0.16
N SER A 86 2.12 8.00 0.46
CA SER A 86 0.86 7.33 0.19
C SER A 86 0.61 7.16 -1.31
N SER A 87 0.83 8.22 -2.10
CA SER A 87 0.72 8.17 -3.56
C SER A 87 1.76 7.24 -4.18
N PHE A 88 3.00 7.24 -3.67
CA PHE A 88 4.04 6.35 -4.16
C PHE A 88 3.70 4.88 -3.91
N LEU A 89 3.08 4.56 -2.77
CA LEU A 89 2.61 3.20 -2.51
C LEU A 89 1.56 2.76 -3.54
N SER A 90 0.59 3.61 -3.84
CA SER A 90 -0.44 3.31 -4.85
C SER A 90 0.19 3.11 -6.24
N VAL A 91 1.11 3.98 -6.66
CA VAL A 91 1.82 3.81 -7.93
C VAL A 91 2.61 2.48 -7.95
N ALA A 92 3.29 2.15 -6.85
CA ALA A 92 4.05 0.89 -6.76
C ALA A 92 3.12 -0.33 -6.83
N ILE A 93 1.99 -0.34 -6.12
CA ILE A 93 1.00 -1.42 -6.19
C ILE A 93 0.53 -1.61 -7.64
N SER A 94 0.13 -0.54 -8.30
CA SER A 94 -0.34 -0.60 -9.69
C SER A 94 0.72 -1.11 -10.65
N ARG A 95 1.96 -0.64 -10.55
CA ARG A 95 3.05 -0.99 -11.47
C ARG A 95 3.64 -2.37 -11.20
N VAL A 96 3.81 -2.73 -9.92
CA VAL A 96 4.53 -3.94 -9.50
C VAL A 96 3.59 -5.12 -9.32
N LEU A 97 2.38 -4.89 -8.80
CA LEU A 97 1.38 -5.91 -8.49
C LEU A 97 0.14 -5.81 -9.39
N GLY A 98 0.23 -5.16 -10.55
CA GLY A 98 -0.91 -4.89 -11.42
C GLY A 98 -1.70 -6.12 -11.88
N SER A 99 -1.05 -7.29 -12.03
CA SER A 99 -1.76 -8.55 -12.33
C SER A 99 -2.64 -9.01 -11.17
N ALA A 100 -2.10 -8.93 -9.94
CA ALA A 100 -2.82 -9.28 -8.73
C ALA A 100 -3.94 -8.25 -8.42
N LEU A 101 -3.67 -6.96 -8.64
CA LEU A 101 -4.65 -5.88 -8.55
C LEU A 101 -5.82 -6.10 -9.55
N GLY A 102 -5.54 -6.67 -10.72
CA GLY A 102 -6.55 -7.06 -11.69
C GLY A 102 -7.20 -8.43 -11.44
N GLY A 103 -6.97 -9.07 -10.30
CA GLY A 103 -7.56 -10.37 -9.92
C GLY A 103 -7.11 -11.56 -10.77
N ARG A 104 -5.97 -11.44 -11.45
CA ARG A 104 -5.50 -12.46 -12.40
C ARG A 104 -4.35 -13.26 -11.83
N SER A 105 -4.47 -14.58 -11.87
CA SER A 105 -3.38 -15.51 -11.61
C SER A 105 -3.38 -16.64 -12.63
N LYS A 106 -2.29 -16.77 -13.41
CA LYS A 106 -2.17 -17.86 -14.38
C LYS A 106 -2.00 -19.23 -13.71
N GLY A 107 -1.31 -19.28 -12.57
CA GLY A 107 -1.02 -20.52 -11.86
C GLY A 107 -2.10 -20.94 -10.88
N ARG A 108 -2.95 -20.03 -10.43
CA ARG A 108 -4.00 -20.25 -9.43
C ARG A 108 -5.24 -19.39 -9.69
N PRO A 109 -5.92 -19.53 -10.84
CA PRO A 109 -7.04 -18.66 -11.21
C PRO A 109 -8.22 -18.78 -10.24
N GLU A 110 -8.54 -19.99 -9.77
CA GLU A 110 -9.62 -20.22 -8.80
C GLU A 110 -9.31 -19.59 -7.44
N LEU A 111 -8.07 -19.71 -6.97
CA LEU A 111 -7.64 -19.10 -5.71
C LEU A 111 -7.66 -17.56 -5.79
N ALA A 112 -7.33 -17.00 -6.95
CA ALA A 112 -7.40 -15.54 -7.16
C ALA A 112 -8.84 -14.99 -7.01
N ALA A 113 -9.85 -15.80 -7.33
CA ALA A 113 -11.27 -15.47 -7.17
C ALA A 113 -11.83 -15.81 -5.77
N THR A 114 -11.04 -16.46 -4.92
CA THR A 114 -11.49 -16.97 -3.62
C THR A 114 -11.01 -16.07 -2.48
N PRO A 115 -11.89 -15.69 -1.52
CA PRO A 115 -11.46 -15.07 -0.27
C PRO A 115 -10.58 -16.01 0.55
N ILE A 116 -9.46 -15.50 1.03
CA ILE A 116 -8.52 -16.21 1.88
C ILE A 116 -8.12 -15.37 3.09
N PRO A 117 -7.63 -15.97 4.19
CA PRO A 117 -7.09 -15.22 5.31
C PRO A 117 -5.90 -14.36 4.84
N LEU A 118 -6.05 -13.05 4.89
CA LEU A 118 -5.01 -12.09 4.53
C LEU A 118 -4.79 -11.09 5.66
N GLN A 119 -3.53 -10.73 5.86
CA GLN A 119 -3.10 -9.69 6.76
C GLN A 119 -2.18 -8.75 5.98
N ALA A 120 -2.54 -7.47 5.89
CA ALA A 120 -1.70 -6.42 5.32
C ALA A 120 -1.18 -5.52 6.44
N LYS A 121 0.14 -5.27 6.46
CA LYS A 121 0.74 -4.33 7.40
C LYS A 121 1.46 -3.23 6.63
N ILE A 122 1.13 -1.97 6.93
CA ILE A 122 1.70 -0.78 6.30
C ILE A 122 2.50 -0.01 7.35
N SER A 123 3.79 0.10 7.12
CA SER A 123 4.74 0.88 7.92
C SER A 123 5.44 1.87 6.97
N VAL A 124 5.29 3.12 7.09
CA VAL A 124 4.64 4.05 8.02
C VAL A 124 3.52 4.73 7.25
N LEU A 125 2.33 4.89 7.82
CA LEU A 125 1.16 5.43 7.14
C LEU A 125 0.73 6.75 7.78
N PRO A 126 0.70 7.88 7.04
CA PRO A 126 0.13 9.12 7.55
C PRO A 126 -1.41 8.97 7.63
N CYS A 127 -1.99 9.43 8.73
CA CYS A 127 -3.44 9.51 8.88
C CYS A 127 -3.83 10.75 9.69
N ARG A 128 -4.23 11.81 9.00
CA ARG A 128 -4.63 13.07 9.64
C ARG A 128 -5.97 12.98 10.36
N GLY A 129 -6.85 12.08 9.92
CA GLY A 129 -8.13 11.83 10.58
C GLY A 129 -8.03 11.02 11.88
N GLY A 130 -6.81 10.59 12.23
CA GLY A 130 -6.55 9.76 13.41
C GLY A 130 -7.06 8.33 13.27
N GLU A 131 -6.90 7.54 14.33
CA GLU A 131 -7.25 6.13 14.39
C GLU A 131 -8.74 5.87 14.07
N GLY A 132 -9.63 6.69 14.62
CA GLY A 132 -11.07 6.57 14.37
C GLY A 132 -11.46 6.73 12.89
N PHE A 133 -10.66 7.42 12.09
CA PHE A 133 -10.87 7.52 10.65
C PHE A 133 -10.47 6.23 9.93
N LEU A 134 -9.36 5.60 10.35
CA LEU A 134 -8.97 4.28 9.84
C LEU A 134 -10.07 3.24 10.06
N HIS A 135 -10.64 3.19 11.28
CA HIS A 135 -11.73 2.27 11.59
C HIS A 135 -12.96 2.51 10.71
N ARG A 136 -13.40 3.78 10.56
CA ARG A 136 -14.55 4.11 9.71
C ARG A 136 -14.36 3.74 8.22
N LEU A 137 -13.11 3.76 7.72
CA LEU A 137 -12.83 3.42 6.33
C LEU A 137 -12.74 1.91 6.08
N PHE A 138 -12.10 1.16 6.97
CA PHE A 138 -11.76 -0.22 6.67
C PHE A 138 -12.66 -1.26 7.35
N GLU A 139 -13.25 -0.97 8.52
CA GLU A 139 -14.16 -1.93 9.18
C GLU A 139 -15.39 -2.26 8.34
N PRO A 140 -16.05 -1.30 7.66
CA PRO A 140 -17.19 -1.62 6.79
C PRO A 140 -16.84 -2.54 5.62
N LEU A 141 -15.55 -2.62 5.25
CA LEU A 141 -15.03 -3.52 4.21
C LEU A 141 -14.68 -4.91 4.75
N GLY A 142 -14.96 -5.19 6.03
CA GLY A 142 -14.75 -6.49 6.66
C GLY A 142 -13.37 -6.70 7.27
N TYR A 143 -12.58 -5.64 7.47
CA TYR A 143 -11.26 -5.75 8.10
C TYR A 143 -11.33 -5.56 9.62
N GLN A 144 -10.54 -6.35 10.33
CA GLN A 144 -10.08 -6.04 11.67
C GLN A 144 -8.84 -5.14 11.56
N ILE A 145 -8.77 -4.09 12.38
CA ILE A 145 -7.73 -3.07 12.29
C ILE A 145 -6.95 -3.02 13.59
N VAL A 146 -5.64 -2.99 13.47
CA VAL A 146 -4.74 -2.62 14.56
C VAL A 146 -3.92 -1.42 14.07
N ALA A 147 -4.07 -0.29 14.75
CA ALA A 147 -3.35 0.94 14.45
C ALA A 147 -2.44 1.28 15.61
N GLN A 148 -1.14 1.33 15.36
CA GLN A 148 -0.15 1.73 16.34
C GLN A 148 0.41 3.10 15.95
N ARG A 149 0.13 4.09 16.78
CA ARG A 149 0.75 5.41 16.68
C ARG A 149 2.10 5.39 17.36
N HIS A 150 3.05 6.14 16.81
CA HIS A 150 4.39 6.20 17.34
C HIS A 150 4.65 7.56 17.98
N PRO A 151 5.42 7.67 19.08
CA PRO A 151 5.86 8.95 19.61
C PRO A 151 6.75 9.65 18.57
N LEU A 152 6.77 10.99 18.60
CA LEU A 152 7.71 11.78 17.77
C LEU A 152 9.14 11.46 18.14
N ASP A 153 9.44 11.37 19.44
CA ASP A 153 10.73 10.96 19.99
C ASP A 153 10.49 10.21 21.30
N SER A 154 11.07 9.02 21.41
CA SER A 154 10.95 8.22 22.64
C SER A 154 11.73 8.81 23.81
N THR A 155 12.72 9.67 23.54
CA THR A 155 13.57 10.34 24.55
C THR A 155 12.87 11.57 25.10
N PHE A 156 11.99 12.22 24.30
CA PHE A 156 11.28 13.45 24.64
C PHE A 156 9.76 13.25 24.51
N PRO A 157 9.12 12.54 25.44
CA PRO A 157 7.66 12.25 25.36
C PRO A 157 6.78 13.50 25.32
N GLU A 158 7.28 14.64 25.84
CA GLU A 158 6.60 15.93 25.80
C GLU A 158 6.41 16.50 24.39
N TRP A 159 7.15 16.00 23.39
CA TRP A 159 6.95 16.37 21.99
C TRP A 159 5.68 15.77 21.39
N GLY A 160 5.07 14.81 22.13
CA GLY A 160 3.81 14.21 21.73
C GLY A 160 3.98 13.10 20.70
N GLU A 161 2.89 12.87 19.95
CA GLU A 161 2.78 11.75 19.05
C GLU A 161 2.95 12.14 17.58
N SER A 162 3.56 11.23 16.80
CA SER A 162 3.70 11.36 15.36
C SER A 162 2.33 11.35 14.65
N ALA A 163 2.24 11.97 13.47
CA ALA A 163 1.11 11.83 12.57
C ALA A 163 1.08 10.47 11.84
N TYR A 164 2.08 9.62 12.05
CA TYR A 164 2.24 8.35 11.37
C TYR A 164 1.83 7.17 12.23
N TYR A 165 1.27 6.17 11.56
CA TYR A 165 0.82 4.91 12.16
C TYR A 165 1.49 3.72 11.48
N THR A 166 1.71 2.67 12.23
CA THR A 166 1.78 1.32 11.67
C THR A 166 0.37 0.74 11.70
N VAL A 167 -0.17 0.43 10.52
CA VAL A 167 -1.53 -0.08 10.38
C VAL A 167 -1.49 -1.53 9.92
N GLU A 168 -2.28 -2.36 10.58
CA GLU A 168 -2.47 -3.75 10.23
C GLU A 168 -3.95 -3.99 9.95
N LEU A 169 -4.24 -4.54 8.76
CA LEU A 169 -5.57 -4.88 8.28
C LEU A 169 -5.64 -6.40 8.15
N SER A 170 -6.56 -7.05 8.84
CA SER A 170 -6.75 -8.50 8.78
C SER A 170 -8.17 -8.83 8.37
N GLY A 171 -8.33 -9.78 7.44
CA GLY A 171 -9.65 -10.21 6.97
C GLY A 171 -9.61 -11.45 6.11
N ASN A 172 -10.78 -12.03 5.86
CA ASN A 172 -10.94 -13.12 4.88
C ASN A 172 -11.49 -12.51 3.59
N VAL A 173 -10.60 -12.12 2.69
CA VAL A 173 -10.91 -11.33 1.49
C VAL A 173 -10.11 -11.83 0.29
N ARG A 174 -10.51 -11.50 -0.93
CA ARG A 174 -9.70 -11.76 -2.12
C ARG A 174 -8.47 -10.83 -2.09
N LEU A 175 -7.34 -11.34 -2.59
CA LEU A 175 -6.13 -10.52 -2.69
C LEU A 175 -6.35 -9.26 -3.56
N GLN A 176 -7.15 -9.38 -4.62
CA GLN A 176 -7.55 -8.26 -5.47
C GLN A 176 -8.24 -7.16 -4.66
N ASP A 177 -9.21 -7.53 -3.82
CA ASP A 177 -9.98 -6.57 -3.03
C ASP A 177 -9.06 -5.86 -2.01
N LEU A 178 -8.23 -6.62 -1.30
CA LEU A 178 -7.25 -6.07 -0.37
C LEU A 178 -6.35 -5.03 -1.06
N LEU A 179 -5.77 -5.40 -2.23
CA LEU A 179 -4.89 -4.49 -2.98
C LEU A 179 -5.64 -3.26 -3.49
N THR A 180 -6.89 -3.43 -3.95
CA THR A 180 -7.73 -2.33 -4.42
C THR A 180 -8.06 -1.37 -3.29
N HIS A 181 -8.46 -1.88 -2.13
CA HIS A 181 -8.76 -1.06 -0.96
C HIS A 181 -7.53 -0.26 -0.50
N ILE A 182 -6.36 -0.89 -0.43
CA ILE A 182 -5.11 -0.19 -0.09
C ILE A 182 -4.78 0.85 -1.17
N TYR A 183 -4.86 0.49 -2.45
CA TYR A 183 -4.54 1.35 -3.59
C TYR A 183 -5.38 2.64 -3.59
N VAL A 184 -6.67 2.53 -3.29
CA VAL A 184 -7.61 3.66 -3.35
C VAL A 184 -7.65 4.43 -2.04
N LEU A 185 -7.71 3.74 -0.88
CA LEU A 185 -7.99 4.38 0.40
C LEU A 185 -6.76 4.97 1.09
N VAL A 186 -5.57 4.40 0.87
CA VAL A 186 -4.35 4.91 1.51
C VAL A 186 -4.08 6.37 1.15
N PRO A 187 -4.21 6.82 -0.11
CA PRO A 187 -4.07 8.24 -0.45
C PRO A 187 -5.09 9.16 0.22
N VAL A 188 -6.30 8.67 0.49
CA VAL A 188 -7.37 9.45 1.13
C VAL A 188 -7.06 9.79 2.59
N LEU A 189 -6.24 8.97 3.27
CA LEU A 189 -5.90 9.15 4.69
C LEU A 189 -5.12 10.43 4.97
N ASP A 190 -4.46 10.98 3.98
CA ASP A 190 -3.66 12.20 4.13
C ASP A 190 -4.51 13.49 4.10
N ASN A 191 -5.73 13.42 3.56
CA ASN A 191 -6.72 14.51 3.51
C ASN A 191 -6.17 15.87 3.04
N GLU A 192 -5.12 15.90 2.23
CA GLU A 192 -4.67 17.14 1.59
C GLU A 192 -5.51 17.40 0.34
N LYS A 193 -6.04 18.62 0.22
CA LYS A 193 -6.95 19.12 -0.83
C LYS A 193 -6.43 19.00 -2.28
N HIS A 194 -5.31 18.35 -2.50
CA HIS A 194 -4.68 18.20 -3.80
C HIS A 194 -4.80 16.80 -4.41
N TYR A 195 -5.42 15.87 -3.70
CA TYR A 195 -5.72 14.56 -4.26
C TYR A 195 -7.15 14.58 -4.83
N TRP A 196 -7.24 14.83 -6.10
CA TRP A 196 -8.44 14.49 -6.86
C TRP A 196 -8.39 12.99 -7.09
N VAL A 197 -9.23 12.27 -6.37
CA VAL A 197 -9.65 10.95 -6.85
C VAL A 197 -10.41 11.27 -8.12
N GLY A 198 -9.84 10.99 -9.28
CA GLY A 198 -10.51 11.23 -10.55
C GLY A 198 -11.80 10.40 -10.56
N ASP A 199 -12.85 10.94 -11.17
CA ASP A 199 -14.11 10.21 -11.32
C ASP A 199 -13.89 8.81 -11.90
N ASP A 200 -12.85 8.63 -12.73
CA ASP A 200 -12.40 7.35 -13.29
C ASP A 200 -11.95 6.32 -12.24
N GLU A 201 -11.43 6.75 -11.10
CA GLU A 201 -10.97 5.86 -10.02
C GLU A 201 -12.15 5.46 -9.12
N VAL A 202 -13.09 6.37 -8.90
CA VAL A 202 -14.36 6.09 -8.23
C VAL A 202 -15.21 5.16 -9.10
N GLU A 203 -15.28 5.39 -10.42
CA GLU A 203 -15.95 4.49 -11.34
C GLU A 203 -15.33 3.08 -11.36
N LYS A 204 -14.03 2.95 -11.25
CA LYS A 204 -13.38 1.63 -11.16
C LYS A 204 -13.79 0.87 -9.91
N LEU A 205 -13.90 1.54 -8.76
CA LEU A 205 -14.43 0.94 -7.53
C LEU A 205 -15.88 0.50 -7.72
N LEU A 206 -16.74 1.38 -8.22
CA LEU A 206 -18.16 1.10 -8.42
C LEU A 206 -18.42 0.01 -9.47
N ARG A 207 -17.59 -0.10 -10.52
CA ARG A 207 -17.69 -1.18 -11.50
C ARG A 207 -17.33 -2.55 -10.91
N HIS A 208 -16.44 -2.61 -9.94
CA HIS A 208 -16.11 -3.87 -9.26
C HIS A 208 -17.20 -4.30 -8.28
N GLU A 209 -17.91 -3.37 -7.65
CA GLU A 209 -19.05 -3.68 -6.78
C GLU A 209 -20.33 -4.03 -7.55
N ALA A 210 -20.54 -3.44 -8.73
CA ALA A 210 -21.73 -3.68 -9.55
C ALA A 210 -21.77 -5.05 -10.26
N THR A 211 -20.75 -5.89 -10.11
CA THR A 211 -20.67 -7.21 -10.76
C THR A 211 -21.12 -8.36 -9.83
N PHE A 212 -21.82 -8.05 -8.74
CA PHE A 212 -22.45 -9.08 -7.90
C PHE A 212 -23.96 -9.15 -8.19
N PRO A 213 -24.44 -10.36 -8.59
CA PRO A 213 -25.88 -10.63 -8.67
C PRO A 213 -26.50 -10.74 -7.28
#